data_3b696526b251f05852c36ac00a8bbb3c
#
_entry.id   3b696526b251f05852c36ac00a8bbb3c
#
_cell.length_a   1.000
_cell.length_b   1.000
_cell.length_c   1.000
_cell.angle_alpha   90.00
_cell.angle_beta   90.00
_cell.angle_gamma   90.00
#
_symmetry.space_group_name_H-M   'P 1'
#
loop_
_entity.id
_entity.type
_entity.pdbx_description
1 polymer ?
#
loop_
_entity_poly.entity_id
_entity_poly.type
_entity_poly.pdbx_seq_one_letter_code
_entity_poly.pdbx_strand_id
1 'polypeptide(L)'
;MTIPAVPSLLARPRACLVASLPLLLAATGAQALDVNIDPHADLLYRQALPLLEQADSQDDGASPLRTAGGDPELSRQGQAMAHTLPTAVALLKRSVALGHPVAQYRLALYYTTYLPAGQIAEAACPLLEASLKQGFAPPALAIAHWCSPYNTSPAYREALEAVPSMATLYAAYYPQPATRLACSRTRPQGLQMQWGRQRDYQAEIYRLLGELDPRQRQAFLQKAVDINGCAAAQQRLTSNR
;
A
#
# COMPACT_ATOMS: atom_id res chain seq x y z
N MET A 1 -22.66 59.88 -69.50
CA MET A 1 -22.06 58.67 -68.96
C MET A 1 -23.04 58.09 -67.94
N THR A 2 -23.70 57.05 -68.36
CA THR A 2 -24.88 56.43 -67.70
C THR A 2 -24.48 55.21 -66.93
N ILE A 3 -24.91 55.19 -65.68
CA ILE A 3 -24.69 54.07 -64.76
C ILE A 3 -26.01 53.23 -64.77
N PRO A 4 -26.00 51.95 -65.02
CA PRO A 4 -27.21 51.11 -64.92
C PRO A 4 -27.39 50.56 -63.53
N ALA A 5 -28.66 50.49 -63.13
CA ALA A 5 -29.13 49.94 -61.83
C ALA A 5 -29.04 48.41 -61.76
N VAL A 6 -28.75 47.87 -60.60
CA VAL A 6 -28.72 46.45 -60.28
C VAL A 6 -29.97 46.10 -59.47
N PRO A 7 -30.70 45.03 -59.80
CA PRO A 7 -31.91 44.63 -59.09
C PRO A 7 -31.54 43.79 -57.82
N SER A 8 -32.25 44.11 -56.74
CA SER A 8 -32.22 43.43 -55.46
C SER A 8 -32.84 42.03 -55.57
N LEU A 9 -32.06 40.99 -55.24
CA LEU A 9 -32.55 39.62 -55.06
C LEU A 9 -32.79 39.39 -53.51
N LEU A 10 -34.06 39.23 -53.19
CA LEU A 10 -34.58 38.84 -51.92
C LEU A 10 -34.07 37.45 -51.56
N ALA A 11 -33.15 37.31 -50.58
CA ALA A 11 -32.70 36.05 -49.98
C ALA A 11 -33.67 35.63 -48.88
N ARG A 12 -34.30 34.47 -49.06
CA ARG A 12 -35.14 33.79 -48.06
C ARG A 12 -34.26 33.26 -46.95
N PRO A 13 -34.62 33.41 -45.61
CA PRO A 13 -33.91 32.77 -44.55
C PRO A 13 -34.22 31.27 -44.52
N ARG A 14 -33.22 30.43 -44.69
CA ARG A 14 -33.28 29.00 -44.40
C ARG A 14 -33.16 28.83 -42.88
N ALA A 15 -34.24 28.38 -42.25
CA ALA A 15 -34.25 27.96 -40.86
C ALA A 15 -33.39 26.69 -40.70
N CYS A 16 -32.20 26.82 -40.10
CA CYS A 16 -31.42 25.67 -39.63
C CYS A 16 -32.04 25.18 -38.34
N LEU A 17 -32.74 24.06 -38.39
CA LEU A 17 -33.10 23.24 -37.22
C LEU A 17 -31.84 22.65 -36.66
N VAL A 18 -31.31 23.25 -35.58
CA VAL A 18 -30.25 22.67 -34.79
C VAL A 18 -30.92 21.63 -33.87
N ALA A 19 -30.81 20.37 -34.27
CA ALA A 19 -31.17 19.25 -33.43
C ALA A 19 -30.15 19.13 -32.28
N SER A 20 -30.53 19.62 -31.12
CA SER A 20 -29.77 19.44 -29.88
C SER A 20 -29.89 17.97 -29.44
N LEU A 21 -28.86 17.17 -29.75
CA LEU A 21 -28.69 15.84 -29.16
C LEU A 21 -28.28 16.02 -27.71
N PRO A 22 -29.04 15.53 -26.70
CA PRO A 22 -28.56 15.49 -25.33
C PRO A 22 -27.44 14.46 -25.28
N LEU A 23 -26.19 14.92 -25.06
CA LEU A 23 -25.08 14.07 -24.65
C LEU A 23 -25.41 13.51 -23.28
N LEU A 24 -25.94 12.30 -23.21
CA LEU A 24 -26.01 11.48 -22.00
C LEU A 24 -24.55 11.12 -21.64
N LEU A 25 -23.92 11.95 -20.82
CA LEU A 25 -22.73 11.60 -20.05
C LEU A 25 -23.13 10.45 -19.11
N ALA A 26 -22.95 9.21 -19.57
CA ALA A 26 -22.90 8.07 -18.67
C ALA A 26 -21.70 8.30 -17.76
N ALA A 27 -21.95 8.88 -16.58
CA ALA A 27 -21.03 8.81 -15.47
C ALA A 27 -20.89 7.32 -15.11
N THR A 28 -19.89 6.67 -15.70
CA THR A 28 -19.38 5.40 -15.18
C THR A 28 -18.79 5.72 -13.81
N GLY A 29 -19.66 5.71 -12.81
CA GLY A 29 -19.24 5.72 -11.42
C GLY A 29 -18.31 4.54 -11.25
N ALA A 30 -17.02 4.80 -11.06
CA ALA A 30 -16.12 3.82 -10.53
C ALA A 30 -16.76 3.36 -9.22
N GLN A 31 -17.36 2.17 -9.24
CA GLN A 31 -17.82 1.53 -8.01
C GLN A 31 -16.56 1.31 -7.19
N ALA A 32 -16.33 2.19 -6.21
CA ALA A 32 -15.41 1.90 -5.13
C ALA A 32 -15.89 0.55 -4.58
N LEU A 33 -15.04 -0.47 -4.68
CA LEU A 33 -15.29 -1.74 -4.03
C LEU A 33 -15.48 -1.41 -2.56
N ASP A 34 -16.73 -1.52 -2.10
CA ASP A 34 -17.11 -1.17 -0.75
C ASP A 34 -16.49 -2.24 0.15
N VAL A 35 -15.42 -1.85 0.83
CA VAL A 35 -14.73 -2.74 1.74
C VAL A 35 -15.60 -2.88 2.97
N ASN A 36 -16.31 -4.00 3.06
CA ASN A 36 -17.21 -4.28 4.17
C ASN A 36 -16.39 -4.73 5.40
N ILE A 37 -15.98 -3.75 6.22
CA ILE A 37 -15.38 -4.01 7.53
C ILE A 37 -16.46 -3.98 8.58
N ASP A 38 -16.45 -4.94 9.50
CA ASP A 38 -17.32 -4.93 10.68
C ASP A 38 -17.14 -3.61 11.45
N PRO A 39 -18.22 -2.83 11.70
CA PRO A 39 -18.11 -1.52 12.35
C PRO A 39 -17.53 -1.60 13.77
N HIS A 40 -17.75 -2.71 14.49
CA HIS A 40 -17.15 -2.91 15.82
C HIS A 40 -15.65 -3.22 15.72
N ALA A 41 -15.24 -3.99 14.71
CA ALA A 41 -13.85 -4.23 14.43
C ALA A 41 -13.10 -2.93 14.08
N ASP A 42 -13.71 -2.07 13.24
CA ASP A 42 -13.18 -0.75 12.89
C ASP A 42 -13.07 0.18 14.09
N LEU A 43 -14.09 0.20 14.95
CA LEU A 43 -14.04 0.98 16.18
C LEU A 43 -12.86 0.57 17.08
N LEU A 44 -12.63 -0.74 17.27
CA LEU A 44 -11.52 -1.25 18.07
C LEU A 44 -10.17 -0.89 17.43
N TYR A 45 -10.03 -0.99 16.11
CA TYR A 45 -8.84 -0.56 15.40
C TYR A 45 -8.57 0.94 15.60
N ARG A 46 -9.60 1.79 15.42
CA ARG A 46 -9.49 3.25 15.61
C ARG A 46 -9.14 3.63 17.04
N GLN A 47 -9.59 2.88 18.03
CA GLN A 47 -9.15 3.06 19.42
C GLN A 47 -7.68 2.68 19.65
N ALA A 48 -7.18 1.67 18.92
CA ALA A 48 -5.77 1.28 18.99
C ALA A 48 -4.84 2.28 18.27
N LEU A 49 -5.32 2.98 17.23
CA LEU A 49 -4.51 3.80 16.34
C LEU A 49 -3.69 4.88 17.06
N PRO A 50 -4.24 5.74 17.93
CA PRO A 50 -3.46 6.76 18.62
C PRO A 50 -2.37 6.17 19.53
N LEU A 51 -2.61 4.99 20.10
CA LEU A 51 -1.62 4.28 20.93
C LEU A 51 -0.49 3.71 20.07
N LEU A 52 -0.81 3.24 18.87
CA LEU A 52 0.18 2.77 17.89
C LEU A 52 1.02 3.92 17.34
N GLU A 53 0.39 5.05 16.99
CA GLU A 53 1.08 6.25 16.52
C GLU A 53 2.02 6.81 17.59
N GLN A 54 1.60 6.79 18.84
CA GLN A 54 2.44 7.16 19.96
C GLN A 54 3.65 6.22 20.08
N ALA A 55 3.46 4.91 19.97
CA ALA A 55 4.55 3.93 20.01
C ALA A 55 5.49 4.09 18.81
N ASP A 56 4.94 4.24 17.59
CA ASP A 56 5.74 4.46 16.37
C ASP A 56 6.58 5.75 16.46
N SER A 57 6.03 6.83 17.02
CA SER A 57 6.77 8.10 17.20
C SER A 57 7.90 8.00 18.23
N GLN A 58 7.73 7.15 19.24
CA GLN A 58 8.75 6.90 20.26
C GLN A 58 9.90 6.05 19.71
N ASP A 59 9.61 5.11 18.80
CA ASP A 59 10.62 4.29 18.13
C ASP A 59 11.46 5.13 17.13
N ASP A 60 10.86 6.04 16.41
CA ASP A 60 11.56 6.97 15.48
C ASP A 60 12.54 7.90 16.23
N GLY A 61 12.25 8.25 17.47
CA GLY A 61 13.15 9.02 18.35
C GLY A 61 14.31 8.21 18.91
N ALA A 62 14.19 6.89 18.96
CA ALA A 62 15.23 5.98 19.39
C ALA A 62 16.26 5.73 18.26
N SER A 63 17.08 6.76 17.98
CA SER A 63 18.21 6.63 17.05
C SER A 63 19.14 5.50 17.50
N PRO A 64 19.67 4.64 16.57
CA PRO A 64 20.47 3.46 16.90
C PRO A 64 21.88 3.77 17.44
N LEU A 65 22.19 4.99 17.78
CA LEU A 65 23.39 5.34 18.55
C LEU A 65 23.17 4.93 20.01
N ARG A 66 23.18 3.63 20.26
CA ARG A 66 23.43 3.08 21.58
C ARG A 66 24.83 3.48 22.01
N THR A 67 24.94 4.65 22.60
CA THR A 67 26.07 4.96 23.46
C THR A 67 25.96 4.05 24.70
N ALA A 68 27.06 3.42 25.06
CA ALA A 68 27.16 2.44 26.13
C ALA A 68 26.99 3.03 27.57
N GLY A 69 26.34 4.16 27.70
CA GLY A 69 25.94 4.79 28.96
C GLY A 69 24.46 5.09 28.90
N GLY A 70 23.65 4.37 29.68
CA GLY A 70 22.20 4.44 29.64
C GLY A 70 21.66 5.85 29.61
N ASP A 71 21.13 6.28 28.42
CA ASP A 71 20.49 7.58 28.24
C ASP A 71 19.16 7.56 29.02
N PRO A 72 18.96 8.46 30.02
CA PRO A 72 17.71 8.56 30.75
C PRO A 72 16.48 8.80 29.88
N GLU A 73 16.65 9.44 28.71
CA GLU A 73 15.57 9.70 27.75
C GLU A 73 15.14 8.41 27.05
N LEU A 74 16.07 7.59 26.58
CA LEU A 74 15.78 6.28 26.00
C LEU A 74 15.08 5.36 27.00
N SER A 75 15.45 5.45 28.29
CA SER A 75 14.79 4.69 29.36
C SER A 75 13.34 5.15 29.56
N ARG A 76 13.06 6.46 29.52
CA ARG A 76 11.70 7.00 29.63
C ARG A 76 10.83 6.65 28.42
N GLN A 77 11.37 6.72 27.22
CA GLN A 77 10.69 6.31 26.00
C GLN A 77 10.35 4.82 26.01
N GLY A 78 11.28 3.97 26.40
CA GLY A 78 11.03 2.54 26.58
C GLY A 78 9.95 2.22 27.62
N GLN A 79 9.92 2.96 28.74
CA GLN A 79 8.87 2.83 29.74
C GLN A 79 7.51 3.29 29.22
N ALA A 80 7.44 4.42 28.48
CA ALA A 80 6.22 4.89 27.89
C ALA A 80 5.65 3.89 26.87
N MET A 81 6.49 3.31 26.01
CA MET A 81 6.10 2.21 25.10
C MET A 81 5.58 0.98 25.87
N ALA A 82 6.25 0.60 26.94
CA ALA A 82 5.85 -0.56 27.77
C ALA A 82 4.45 -0.39 28.40
N HIS A 83 4.00 0.84 28.64
CA HIS A 83 2.65 1.12 29.13
C HIS A 83 1.59 1.19 28.01
N THR A 84 1.94 1.76 26.89
CA THR A 84 1.00 2.05 25.79
C THR A 84 0.74 0.84 24.91
N LEU A 85 1.79 0.12 24.57
CA LEU A 85 1.77 -0.96 23.59
C LEU A 85 0.88 -2.16 23.97
N PRO A 86 0.85 -2.64 25.24
CA PRO A 86 -0.03 -3.74 25.62
C PRO A 86 -1.52 -3.44 25.42
N THR A 87 -1.94 -2.20 25.67
CA THR A 87 -3.33 -1.78 25.46
C THR A 87 -3.67 -1.74 23.96
N ALA A 88 -2.78 -1.18 23.14
CA ALA A 88 -2.94 -1.18 21.69
C ALA A 88 -3.04 -2.62 21.12
N VAL A 89 -2.15 -3.51 21.57
CA VAL A 89 -2.15 -4.92 21.15
C VAL A 89 -3.42 -5.64 21.56
N ALA A 90 -3.95 -5.39 22.76
CA ALA A 90 -5.20 -5.99 23.21
C ALA A 90 -6.40 -5.55 22.32
N LEU A 91 -6.46 -4.26 21.95
CA LEU A 91 -7.47 -3.74 21.02
C LEU A 91 -7.30 -4.34 19.62
N LEU A 92 -6.06 -4.42 19.11
CA LEU A 92 -5.78 -5.07 17.83
C LEU A 92 -6.22 -6.52 17.81
N LYS A 93 -5.91 -7.31 18.84
CA LYS A 93 -6.33 -8.72 18.95
C LYS A 93 -7.85 -8.87 18.89
N ARG A 94 -8.59 -8.00 19.56
CA ARG A 94 -10.06 -7.99 19.51
C ARG A 94 -10.57 -7.62 18.11
N SER A 95 -9.98 -6.63 17.46
CA SER A 95 -10.31 -6.22 16.09
C SER A 95 -10.00 -7.34 15.08
N VAL A 96 -8.87 -8.02 15.24
CA VAL A 96 -8.46 -9.20 14.45
C VAL A 96 -9.46 -10.35 14.61
N ALA A 97 -9.95 -10.62 15.82
CA ALA A 97 -10.94 -11.66 16.06
C ALA A 97 -12.26 -11.42 15.30
N LEU A 98 -12.55 -10.16 14.94
CA LEU A 98 -13.67 -9.75 14.09
C LEU A 98 -13.28 -9.61 12.60
N GLY A 99 -12.08 -10.03 12.21
CA GLY A 99 -11.64 -10.13 10.83
C GLY A 99 -11.10 -8.83 10.20
N HIS A 100 -10.80 -7.79 10.97
CA HIS A 100 -10.35 -6.50 10.42
C HIS A 100 -8.97 -6.59 9.73
N PRO A 101 -8.85 -6.36 8.40
CA PRO A 101 -7.62 -6.64 7.67
C PRO A 101 -6.45 -5.74 8.04
N VAL A 102 -6.71 -4.46 8.32
CA VAL A 102 -5.63 -3.54 8.71
C VAL A 102 -5.13 -3.85 10.13
N ALA A 103 -6.03 -4.27 11.04
CA ALA A 103 -5.64 -4.73 12.37
C ALA A 103 -4.79 -6.02 12.31
N GLN A 104 -5.12 -6.94 11.41
CA GLN A 104 -4.30 -8.14 11.14
C GLN A 104 -2.88 -7.75 10.73
N TYR A 105 -2.73 -6.83 9.78
CA TYR A 105 -1.43 -6.33 9.36
C TYR A 105 -0.65 -5.66 10.50
N ARG A 106 -1.28 -4.77 11.25
CA ARG A 106 -0.64 -4.05 12.37
C ARG A 106 -0.21 -5.01 13.49
N LEU A 107 -1.03 -6.01 13.81
CA LEU A 107 -0.68 -7.04 14.79
C LEU A 107 0.47 -7.92 14.28
N ALA A 108 0.50 -8.25 13.00
CA ALA A 108 1.61 -8.97 12.40
C ALA A 108 2.91 -8.16 12.47
N LEU A 109 2.89 -6.86 12.19
CA LEU A 109 4.06 -5.99 12.36
C LEU A 109 4.56 -5.97 13.80
N TYR A 110 3.65 -5.92 14.78
CA TYR A 110 4.02 -6.05 16.19
C TYR A 110 4.76 -7.37 16.45
N TYR A 111 4.27 -8.50 15.93
CA TYR A 111 4.94 -9.79 16.09
C TYR A 111 6.30 -9.85 15.40
N THR A 112 6.45 -9.25 14.22
CA THR A 112 7.76 -9.21 13.55
C THR A 112 8.80 -8.35 14.27
N THR A 113 8.36 -7.43 15.10
CA THR A 113 9.24 -6.52 15.86
C THR A 113 9.62 -7.07 17.24
N TYR A 114 8.67 -7.71 17.92
CA TYR A 114 8.82 -8.02 19.35
C TYR A 114 8.93 -9.52 19.67
N LEU A 115 8.62 -10.42 18.74
CA LEU A 115 8.79 -11.86 18.97
C LEU A 115 10.22 -12.33 18.61
N PRO A 116 10.70 -13.39 19.26
CA PRO A 116 11.89 -14.10 18.84
C PRO A 116 11.75 -14.61 17.39
N ALA A 117 12.84 -14.55 16.60
CA ALA A 117 12.83 -14.88 15.17
C ALA A 117 12.15 -16.23 14.84
N GLY A 118 12.35 -17.26 15.68
CA GLY A 118 11.74 -18.59 15.48
C GLY A 118 10.23 -18.65 15.67
N GLN A 119 9.60 -17.61 16.24
CA GLN A 119 8.15 -17.56 16.50
C GLN A 119 7.43 -16.62 15.53
N ILE A 120 8.15 -15.80 14.79
CA ILE A 120 7.57 -14.78 13.91
C ILE A 120 6.67 -15.40 12.86
N ALA A 121 7.16 -16.39 12.12
CA ALA A 121 6.42 -16.99 11.02
C ALA A 121 5.09 -17.60 11.49
N GLU A 122 5.09 -18.33 12.59
CA GLU A 122 3.89 -18.95 13.15
C GLU A 122 2.84 -17.91 13.58
N ALA A 123 3.27 -16.81 14.21
CA ALA A 123 2.37 -15.79 14.75
C ALA A 123 1.91 -14.77 13.69
N ALA A 124 2.80 -14.34 12.78
CA ALA A 124 2.55 -13.24 11.86
C ALA A 124 1.99 -13.69 10.49
N CYS A 125 2.45 -14.83 9.95
CA CYS A 125 2.08 -15.21 8.59
C CYS A 125 0.58 -15.47 8.39
N PRO A 126 -0.15 -16.15 9.29
CA PRO A 126 -1.59 -16.31 9.13
C PRO A 126 -2.34 -14.98 9.08
N LEU A 127 -1.87 -13.97 9.82
CA LEU A 127 -2.46 -12.63 9.83
C LEU A 127 -2.15 -11.87 8.54
N LEU A 128 -0.92 -11.94 8.06
CA LEU A 128 -0.49 -11.31 6.81
C LEU A 128 -1.24 -11.90 5.61
N GLU A 129 -1.37 -13.22 5.54
CA GLU A 129 -2.09 -13.91 4.48
C GLU A 129 -3.58 -13.56 4.51
N ALA A 130 -4.22 -13.58 5.67
CA ALA A 130 -5.62 -13.21 5.83
C ALA A 130 -5.89 -11.76 5.43
N SER A 131 -5.02 -10.85 5.82
CA SER A 131 -5.10 -9.44 5.47
C SER A 131 -4.94 -9.20 3.95
N LEU A 132 -3.93 -9.83 3.32
CA LEU A 132 -3.70 -9.72 1.88
C LEU A 132 -4.88 -10.31 1.08
N LYS A 133 -5.40 -11.44 1.51
CA LYS A 133 -6.56 -12.10 0.89
C LYS A 133 -7.82 -11.24 0.91
N GLN A 134 -7.95 -10.34 1.89
CA GLN A 134 -9.03 -9.37 1.96
C GLN A 134 -8.75 -8.10 1.12
N GLY A 135 -7.67 -8.05 0.36
CA GLY A 135 -7.33 -6.95 -0.54
C GLY A 135 -6.57 -5.79 0.11
N PHE A 136 -6.06 -5.95 1.34
CA PHE A 136 -5.15 -4.98 1.92
C PHE A 136 -3.73 -5.25 1.43
N ALA A 137 -3.18 -4.34 0.60
CA ALA A 137 -1.94 -4.57 -0.16
C ALA A 137 -0.63 -4.66 0.65
N PRO A 138 -0.42 -3.88 1.74
CA PRO A 138 0.85 -3.84 2.47
C PRO A 138 1.40 -5.19 2.96
N PRO A 139 0.58 -6.16 3.40
CA PRO A 139 1.05 -7.48 3.80
C PRO A 139 1.87 -8.22 2.76
N ALA A 140 1.65 -7.95 1.47
CA ALA A 140 2.40 -8.60 0.39
C ALA A 140 3.92 -8.47 0.55
N LEU A 141 4.39 -7.33 1.05
CA LEU A 141 5.82 -7.05 1.25
C LEU A 141 6.38 -7.78 2.48
N ALA A 142 5.60 -7.85 3.55
CA ALA A 142 6.00 -8.55 4.77
C ALA A 142 6.05 -10.08 4.56
N ILE A 143 5.10 -10.63 3.80
CA ILE A 143 5.05 -12.04 3.41
C ILE A 143 6.33 -12.46 2.68
N ALA A 144 6.82 -11.64 1.74
CA ALA A 144 8.05 -11.91 1.01
C ALA A 144 9.23 -12.19 1.93
N HIS A 145 9.27 -11.54 3.07
CA HIS A 145 10.38 -11.61 4.02
C HIS A 145 10.21 -12.70 5.08
N TRP A 146 8.99 -12.89 5.59
CA TRP A 146 8.76 -13.66 6.80
C TRP A 146 8.08 -15.02 6.58
N CYS A 147 7.34 -15.21 5.48
CA CYS A 147 6.37 -16.31 5.36
C CYS A 147 6.81 -17.41 4.40
N SER A 148 7.91 -18.09 4.70
CA SER A 148 8.31 -19.31 3.99
C SER A 148 7.52 -20.52 4.55
N PRO A 149 7.00 -21.45 3.72
CA PRO A 149 7.18 -21.51 2.24
C PRO A 149 6.12 -20.75 1.43
N TYR A 150 5.14 -20.10 2.06
CA TYR A 150 4.05 -19.42 1.35
C TYR A 150 4.55 -18.38 0.34
N ASN A 151 5.60 -17.63 0.67
CA ASN A 151 6.22 -16.61 -0.19
C ASN A 151 6.80 -17.14 -1.52
N THR A 152 6.84 -18.44 -1.73
CA THR A 152 7.24 -19.09 -3.00
C THR A 152 6.09 -19.82 -3.69
N SER A 153 4.88 -19.74 -3.13
CA SER A 153 3.71 -20.45 -3.63
C SER A 153 3.07 -19.77 -4.85
N PRO A 154 2.35 -20.53 -5.70
CA PRO A 154 1.54 -19.94 -6.77
C PRO A 154 0.49 -18.95 -6.24
N ALA A 155 -0.12 -19.24 -5.09
CA ALA A 155 -1.12 -18.37 -4.46
C ALA A 155 -0.53 -17.00 -4.07
N TYR A 156 0.69 -16.96 -3.57
CA TYR A 156 1.36 -15.69 -3.29
C TYR A 156 1.69 -14.92 -4.56
N ARG A 157 2.13 -15.59 -5.62
CA ARG A 157 2.36 -14.95 -6.92
C ARG A 157 1.08 -14.31 -7.46
N GLU A 158 -0.04 -15.03 -7.47
CA GLU A 158 -1.34 -14.50 -7.88
C GLU A 158 -1.76 -13.29 -7.04
N ALA A 159 -1.54 -13.35 -5.72
CA ALA A 159 -1.80 -12.22 -4.84
C ALA A 159 -0.93 -11.00 -5.18
N LEU A 160 0.36 -11.18 -5.48
CA LEU A 160 1.25 -10.09 -5.93
C LEU A 160 0.79 -9.47 -7.25
N GLU A 161 0.33 -10.28 -8.21
CA GLU A 161 -0.20 -9.80 -9.49
C GLU A 161 -1.46 -8.94 -9.29
N ALA A 162 -2.28 -9.24 -8.29
CA ALA A 162 -3.47 -8.48 -7.95
C ALA A 162 -3.20 -7.18 -7.17
N VAL A 163 -2.04 -7.07 -6.49
CA VAL A 163 -1.70 -5.91 -5.63
C VAL A 163 -1.86 -4.54 -6.31
N PRO A 164 -1.48 -4.32 -7.59
CA PRO A 164 -1.69 -3.03 -8.23
C PRO A 164 -3.16 -2.59 -8.30
N SER A 165 -4.10 -3.52 -8.40
CA SER A 165 -5.54 -3.23 -8.41
C SER A 165 -6.10 -2.90 -7.01
N MET A 166 -5.37 -3.23 -5.95
CA MET A 166 -5.74 -2.96 -4.56
C MET A 166 -5.37 -1.54 -4.10
N ALA A 167 -4.71 -0.74 -4.93
CA ALA A 167 -4.12 0.54 -4.55
C ALA A 167 -5.13 1.56 -3.98
N THR A 168 -6.39 1.49 -4.39
CA THR A 168 -7.47 2.37 -3.91
C THR A 168 -8.29 1.77 -2.77
N LEU A 169 -8.17 0.46 -2.55
CA LEU A 169 -8.83 -0.19 -1.42
C LEU A 169 -8.21 0.30 -0.12
N TYR A 170 -9.02 0.45 0.90
CA TYR A 170 -8.56 0.88 2.23
C TYR A 170 -7.88 2.25 2.28
N ALA A 171 -8.19 3.17 1.35
CA ALA A 171 -7.56 4.49 1.30
C ALA A 171 -7.66 5.27 2.62
N ALA A 172 -8.75 5.09 3.38
CA ALA A 172 -8.96 5.72 4.69
C ALA A 172 -8.02 5.21 5.81
N TYR A 173 -7.30 4.11 5.56
CA TYR A 173 -6.39 3.49 6.53
C TYR A 173 -4.92 3.77 6.25
N TYR A 174 -4.62 4.61 5.28
CA TYR A 174 -3.26 5.08 5.04
C TYR A 174 -3.02 6.43 5.70
N PRO A 175 -1.78 6.76 6.08
CA PRO A 175 -0.55 6.00 5.88
C PRO A 175 -0.39 4.79 6.80
N GLN A 176 0.55 3.92 6.48
CA GLN A 176 0.97 2.79 7.29
C GLN A 176 2.47 2.90 7.62
N PRO A 177 2.99 2.16 8.61
CA PRO A 177 4.41 2.15 8.94
C PRO A 177 5.27 1.86 7.71
N ALA A 178 6.38 2.57 7.60
CA ALA A 178 7.32 2.40 6.51
C ALA A 178 8.04 1.06 6.63
N THR A 179 8.19 0.36 5.49
CA THR A 179 8.90 -0.91 5.40
C THR A 179 10.14 -0.73 4.53
N ARG A 180 11.27 -1.30 4.96
CA ARG A 180 12.49 -1.30 4.13
C ARG A 180 12.29 -2.22 2.92
N LEU A 181 12.48 -1.66 1.73
CA LEU A 181 12.34 -2.35 0.45
C LEU A 181 13.69 -2.40 -0.26
N ALA A 182 13.90 -3.45 -1.06
CA ALA A 182 15.10 -3.54 -1.90
C ALA A 182 15.12 -2.48 -3.02
N CYS A 183 13.94 -2.01 -3.44
CA CYS A 183 13.78 -0.95 -4.43
C CYS A 183 13.70 0.46 -3.84
N SER A 184 13.81 0.64 -2.52
CA SER A 184 13.83 1.98 -1.91
C SER A 184 15.11 2.72 -2.25
N ARG A 185 14.97 3.95 -2.72
CA ARG A 185 16.10 4.87 -2.98
C ARG A 185 16.57 5.59 -1.72
N THR A 186 15.67 5.79 -0.77
CA THR A 186 15.94 6.41 0.52
C THR A 186 15.49 5.48 1.64
N ARG A 187 16.05 5.66 2.83
CA ARG A 187 15.58 4.90 4.00
C ARG A 187 14.22 5.45 4.41
N PRO A 188 13.16 4.64 4.40
CA PRO A 188 11.85 5.08 4.87
C PRO A 188 11.86 5.26 6.40
N GLN A 189 11.04 6.19 6.90
CA GLN A 189 10.88 6.47 8.32
C GLN A 189 9.40 6.69 8.64
N GLY A 190 9.00 6.30 9.85
CA GLY A 190 7.67 6.57 10.38
C GLY A 190 6.50 6.06 9.55
N LEU A 191 5.38 6.78 9.59
CA LEU A 191 4.15 6.47 8.87
C LEU A 191 4.17 7.08 7.46
N GLN A 192 4.89 6.48 6.53
CA GLN A 192 5.10 7.04 5.20
C GLN A 192 4.46 6.24 4.06
N MET A 193 4.04 4.99 4.32
CA MET A 193 3.52 4.15 3.25
C MET A 193 2.14 4.60 2.77
N GLN A 194 2.13 5.25 1.60
CA GLN A 194 0.95 5.65 0.86
C GLN A 194 0.83 4.78 -0.39
N TRP A 195 0.11 3.67 -0.27
CA TRP A 195 -0.01 2.73 -1.39
C TRP A 195 -0.56 3.42 -2.65
N GLY A 196 0.03 3.12 -3.81
CA GLY A 196 -0.32 3.72 -5.09
C GLY A 196 0.32 5.08 -5.37
N ARG A 197 0.89 5.76 -4.39
CA ARG A 197 1.61 7.03 -4.54
C ARG A 197 3.12 6.88 -4.56
N GLN A 198 3.64 5.86 -3.89
CA GLN A 198 5.08 5.63 -3.76
C GLN A 198 5.55 4.60 -4.78
N ARG A 199 6.33 5.07 -5.73
CA ARG A 199 6.87 4.25 -6.82
C ARG A 199 7.75 3.10 -6.31
N ASP A 200 8.43 3.29 -5.17
CA ASP A 200 9.28 2.27 -4.58
C ASP A 200 8.53 0.99 -4.23
N TYR A 201 7.29 1.11 -3.73
CA TYR A 201 6.44 -0.05 -3.42
C TYR A 201 6.00 -0.77 -4.70
N GLN A 202 5.67 -0.02 -5.75
CA GLN A 202 5.31 -0.61 -7.04
C GLN A 202 6.50 -1.35 -7.67
N ALA A 203 7.68 -0.74 -7.65
CA ALA A 203 8.90 -1.36 -8.14
C ALA A 203 9.23 -2.64 -7.36
N GLU A 204 9.04 -2.64 -6.03
CA GLU A 204 9.27 -3.82 -5.19
C GLU A 204 8.34 -4.97 -5.55
N ILE A 205 7.05 -4.73 -5.81
CA ILE A 205 6.11 -5.76 -6.26
C ILE A 205 6.60 -6.41 -7.57
N TYR A 206 7.00 -5.61 -8.56
CA TYR A 206 7.52 -6.17 -9.81
C TYR A 206 8.86 -6.87 -9.65
N ARG A 207 9.71 -6.43 -8.74
CA ARG A 207 10.93 -7.17 -8.39
C ARG A 207 10.61 -8.54 -7.82
N LEU A 208 9.66 -8.62 -6.87
CA LEU A 208 9.22 -9.88 -6.28
C LEU A 208 8.58 -10.81 -7.31
N LEU A 209 7.72 -10.30 -8.19
CA LEU A 209 7.16 -11.07 -9.31
C LEU A 209 8.26 -11.63 -10.22
N GLY A 210 9.30 -10.85 -10.51
CA GLY A 210 10.45 -11.31 -11.28
C GLY A 210 11.27 -12.40 -10.59
N GLU A 211 11.21 -12.52 -9.27
CA GLU A 211 11.85 -13.62 -8.53
C GLU A 211 11.00 -14.90 -8.54
N LEU A 212 9.67 -14.77 -8.61
CA LEU A 212 8.73 -15.88 -8.52
C LEU A 212 8.35 -16.48 -9.87
N ASP A 213 8.40 -15.71 -10.95
CA ASP A 213 8.06 -16.19 -12.28
C ASP A 213 9.27 -16.24 -13.21
N PRO A 214 9.91 -17.42 -13.37
CA PRO A 214 11.07 -17.57 -14.26
C PRO A 214 10.77 -17.23 -15.72
N ARG A 215 9.52 -17.42 -16.19
CA ARG A 215 9.12 -17.18 -17.59
C ARG A 215 9.01 -15.70 -17.90
N GLN A 216 8.56 -14.90 -16.94
CA GLN A 216 8.38 -13.46 -17.11
C GLN A 216 9.43 -12.63 -16.34
N ARG A 217 10.42 -13.31 -15.76
CA ARG A 217 11.46 -12.71 -14.91
C ARG A 217 12.02 -11.41 -15.48
N GLN A 218 12.49 -11.47 -16.72
CA GLN A 218 13.14 -10.33 -17.36
C GLN A 218 12.18 -9.15 -17.53
N ALA A 219 10.95 -9.40 -17.94
CA ALA A 219 9.92 -8.36 -18.12
C ALA A 219 9.56 -7.69 -16.80
N PHE A 220 9.35 -8.46 -15.73
CA PHE A 220 9.03 -7.92 -14.42
C PHE A 220 10.19 -7.13 -13.80
N LEU A 221 11.41 -7.67 -13.86
CA LEU A 221 12.59 -6.95 -13.35
C LEU A 221 12.83 -5.65 -14.14
N GLN A 222 12.68 -5.67 -15.48
CA GLN A 222 12.79 -4.46 -16.28
C GLN A 222 11.73 -3.44 -15.88
N LYS A 223 10.49 -3.87 -15.66
CA LYS A 223 9.42 -2.98 -15.19
C LYS A 223 9.73 -2.35 -13.83
N ALA A 224 10.33 -3.10 -12.91
CA ALA A 224 10.78 -2.54 -11.62
C ALA A 224 11.85 -1.44 -11.82
N VAL A 225 12.79 -1.63 -12.76
CA VAL A 225 13.80 -0.62 -13.12
C VAL A 225 13.13 0.61 -13.75
N ASP A 226 12.19 0.43 -14.66
CA ASP A 226 11.52 1.53 -15.37
C ASP A 226 10.67 2.40 -14.42
N ILE A 227 10.12 1.79 -13.36
CA ILE A 227 9.29 2.51 -12.38
C ILE A 227 10.13 3.52 -11.57
N ASN A 228 11.25 3.11 -10.99
CA ASN A 228 12.04 3.98 -10.10
C ASN A 228 13.55 3.80 -10.19
N GLY A 229 14.06 3.02 -11.14
CA GLY A 229 15.47 2.69 -11.24
C GLY A 229 15.95 1.70 -10.18
N CYS A 230 15.10 0.73 -9.77
CA CYS A 230 15.39 -0.25 -8.74
C CYS A 230 16.75 -0.95 -8.96
N ALA A 231 17.75 -0.62 -8.16
CA ALA A 231 19.10 -1.15 -8.29
C ALA A 231 19.15 -2.67 -8.07
N ALA A 232 18.34 -3.19 -7.16
CA ALA A 232 18.27 -4.63 -6.90
C ALA A 232 17.73 -5.40 -8.11
N ALA A 233 16.72 -4.86 -8.81
CA ALA A 233 16.20 -5.46 -10.03
C ALA A 233 17.24 -5.37 -11.18
N GLN A 234 17.91 -4.23 -11.32
CA GLN A 234 18.96 -4.05 -12.33
C GLN A 234 20.11 -5.02 -12.13
N GLN A 235 20.57 -5.21 -10.90
CA GLN A 235 21.62 -6.18 -10.58
C GLN A 235 21.21 -7.61 -10.98
N ARG A 236 19.93 -8.00 -10.72
CA ARG A 236 19.41 -9.31 -11.12
C ARG A 236 19.33 -9.51 -12.64
N LEU A 237 19.04 -8.44 -13.40
CA LEU A 237 19.07 -8.48 -14.87
C LEU A 237 20.47 -8.68 -15.44
N THR A 238 21.48 -8.09 -14.80
CA THR A 238 22.87 -8.19 -15.26
C THR A 238 23.56 -9.49 -14.85
N SER A 239 23.20 -10.06 -13.70
CA SER A 239 23.81 -11.30 -13.17
C SER A 239 23.41 -12.56 -13.95
N ASN A 240 22.41 -12.49 -14.81
CA ASN A 240 21.90 -13.60 -15.62
C ASN A 240 22.34 -13.53 -17.10
N ARG A 241 23.32 -12.68 -17.43
CA ARG A 241 24.02 -12.65 -18.72
C ARG A 241 25.33 -13.39 -18.61
#